data_c71eaf1ba86484011bcdbf58ca45bb98
#
_entry.id   c71eaf1ba86484011bcdbf58ca45bb98
#
_cell.length_a   1.000
_cell.length_b   1.000
_cell.length_c   1.000
_cell.angle_alpha   90.00
_cell.angle_beta   90.00
_cell.angle_gamma   90.00
#
_symmetry.space_group_name_H-M   'P 1'
#
loop_
_entity.id
_entity.type
_entity.pdbx_description
1 polymer ?
#
loop_
_entity_poly.entity_id
_entity_poly.type
_entity_poly.pdbx_seq_one_letter_code
_entity_poly.pdbx_strand_id
1 'polypeptide(L)'
;NTSYDDFSFVVDETTGDKGFLSSDREGGKGSDDIYSFSTLQCKQEIKGVSRDDKTEVILTGVTIKLIDETGKIIEEVITKEDGKYSFEVDCNKTYTIVGYLTDYKEVQKSITTDFDNEKVNIADLSLIPLILDNQIVINPIFFDFDKSTIRTDAQYELENIVDVLRKHPKMVIRIESHTDSR
;
A
#
# COMPACT_ATOMS: atom_id res chain seq x y z
N ASN A 1 -28.98 -21.58 -0.32
CA ASN A 1 -30.19 -22.36 -0.62
C ASN A 1 -30.70 -22.95 0.69
N THR A 2 -31.96 -22.68 1.00
CA THR A 2 -32.69 -23.24 2.13
C THR A 2 -33.65 -24.34 1.64
N SER A 3 -34.33 -25.02 2.53
CA SER A 3 -35.42 -25.97 2.19
C SER A 3 -36.76 -25.27 1.94
N TYR A 4 -36.77 -23.95 2.00
CA TYR A 4 -37.95 -23.11 1.79
C TYR A 4 -38.00 -22.61 0.34
N ASP A 5 -39.19 -22.31 -0.14
CA ASP A 5 -39.39 -21.68 -1.44
C ASP A 5 -39.01 -20.20 -1.36
N ASP A 6 -37.90 -19.83 -1.98
CA ASP A 6 -37.39 -18.45 -2.04
C ASP A 6 -37.56 -17.91 -3.47
N PHE A 7 -38.32 -16.84 -3.68
CA PHE A 7 -38.56 -16.22 -4.99
C PHE A 7 -38.70 -14.71 -4.91
N SER A 8 -38.82 -14.06 -6.06
CA SER A 8 -38.96 -12.60 -6.16
C SER A 8 -37.80 -11.83 -5.49
N PHE A 9 -36.56 -12.26 -5.76
CA PHE A 9 -35.37 -11.61 -5.25
C PHE A 9 -35.17 -10.26 -5.94
N VAL A 10 -35.23 -9.16 -5.17
CA VAL A 10 -35.01 -7.79 -5.63
C VAL A 10 -33.89 -7.16 -4.82
N VAL A 11 -32.90 -6.61 -5.51
CA VAL A 11 -31.74 -5.93 -4.90
C VAL A 11 -31.87 -4.44 -5.13
N ASP A 12 -31.47 -3.63 -4.16
CA ASP A 12 -31.29 -2.20 -4.32
C ASP A 12 -30.17 -1.94 -5.36
N GLU A 13 -30.53 -1.40 -6.51
CA GLU A 13 -29.60 -1.14 -7.61
C GLU A 13 -28.51 -0.10 -7.27
N THR A 14 -28.75 0.73 -6.23
CA THR A 14 -27.83 1.80 -5.85
C THR A 14 -26.71 1.26 -4.94
N THR A 15 -27.05 0.40 -4.00
CA THR A 15 -26.12 -0.09 -2.97
C THR A 15 -25.67 -1.53 -3.21
N GLY A 16 -26.53 -2.36 -3.82
CA GLY A 16 -26.26 -3.77 -4.08
C GLY A 16 -26.21 -4.66 -2.83
N ASP A 17 -26.33 -4.07 -1.64
CA ASP A 17 -26.12 -4.73 -0.34
C ASP A 17 -27.40 -4.99 0.45
N LYS A 18 -28.55 -4.53 -0.07
CA LYS A 18 -29.86 -4.67 0.54
C LYS A 18 -30.90 -5.10 -0.48
N GLY A 19 -31.94 -5.73 -0.01
CA GLY A 19 -33.04 -6.12 -0.89
C GLY A 19 -34.17 -6.80 -0.15
N PHE A 20 -35.07 -7.36 -0.95
CA PHE A 20 -36.21 -8.10 -0.48
C PHE A 20 -36.31 -9.43 -1.22
N LEU A 21 -36.85 -10.41 -0.55
CA LEU A 21 -37.22 -11.70 -1.13
C LEU A 21 -38.56 -12.15 -0.56
N SER A 22 -39.33 -12.92 -1.34
CA SER A 22 -40.52 -13.60 -0.87
C SER A 22 -40.15 -15.02 -0.49
N SER A 23 -40.65 -15.50 0.67
CA SER A 23 -40.35 -16.84 1.16
C SER A 23 -41.46 -17.36 2.08
N ASP A 24 -41.63 -18.68 2.09
CA ASP A 24 -42.50 -19.44 2.99
C ASP A 24 -41.81 -19.89 4.31
N ARG A 25 -40.63 -19.30 4.62
CA ARG A 25 -39.87 -19.67 5.81
C ARG A 25 -40.59 -19.38 7.11
N GLU A 26 -40.27 -20.17 8.14
CA GLU A 26 -40.86 -20.01 9.47
C GLU A 26 -40.63 -18.59 10.03
N GLY A 27 -41.65 -18.11 10.79
CA GLY A 27 -41.64 -16.79 11.44
C GLY A 27 -42.42 -15.73 10.68
N GLY A 28 -42.94 -16.05 9.52
CA GLY A 28 -43.89 -15.22 8.75
C GLY A 28 -45.30 -15.24 9.30
N LYS A 29 -46.20 -14.48 8.69
CA LYS A 29 -47.63 -14.38 9.04
C LYS A 29 -48.57 -15.10 8.08
N GLY A 30 -48.07 -15.47 6.89
CA GLY A 30 -48.80 -16.13 5.81
C GLY A 30 -48.11 -17.36 5.28
N SER A 31 -48.47 -17.80 4.07
CA SER A 31 -47.76 -18.85 3.35
C SER A 31 -46.50 -18.31 2.67
N ASP A 32 -46.58 -17.06 2.23
CA ASP A 32 -45.47 -16.31 1.57
C ASP A 32 -45.41 -14.94 2.19
N ASP A 33 -44.27 -14.60 2.79
CA ASP A 33 -44.03 -13.29 3.38
C ASP A 33 -42.84 -12.58 2.68
N ILE A 34 -42.81 -11.26 2.79
CA ILE A 34 -41.70 -10.46 2.28
C ILE A 34 -40.68 -10.25 3.38
N TYR A 35 -39.46 -10.71 3.12
CA TYR A 35 -38.31 -10.54 3.99
C TYR A 35 -37.34 -9.52 3.40
N SER A 36 -36.81 -8.65 4.22
CA SER A 36 -35.65 -7.82 3.87
C SER A 36 -34.38 -8.57 4.18
N PHE A 37 -33.38 -8.43 3.36
CA PHE A 37 -32.03 -8.87 3.64
C PHE A 37 -31.04 -7.71 3.53
N SER A 38 -29.95 -7.82 4.23
CA SER A 38 -28.76 -7.01 4.02
C SER A 38 -27.54 -7.92 4.00
N THR A 39 -26.64 -7.69 3.04
CA THR A 39 -25.35 -8.35 3.03
C THR A 39 -24.40 -7.60 3.95
N LEU A 40 -23.70 -8.31 4.79
CA LEU A 40 -22.60 -7.73 5.55
C LEU A 40 -21.48 -7.40 4.53
N GLN A 41 -21.12 -6.14 4.45
CA GLN A 41 -19.93 -5.78 3.67
C GLN A 41 -18.71 -6.36 4.38
N CYS A 42 -17.96 -7.18 3.66
CA CYS A 42 -16.73 -7.73 4.18
C CYS A 42 -15.66 -6.65 4.22
N LYS A 43 -15.13 -6.37 5.41
CA LYS A 43 -14.06 -5.41 5.64
C LYS A 43 -12.87 -6.07 6.32
N GLN A 44 -11.68 -5.58 6.01
CA GLN A 44 -10.43 -5.98 6.63
C GLN A 44 -9.64 -4.75 7.05
N GLU A 45 -8.64 -4.94 7.88
CA GLU A 45 -7.68 -3.90 8.25
C GLU A 45 -6.32 -4.20 7.61
N ILE A 46 -5.69 -3.20 7.02
CA ILE A 46 -4.26 -3.22 6.70
C ILE A 46 -3.57 -2.29 7.67
N LYS A 47 -2.60 -2.78 8.44
CA LYS A 47 -1.83 -1.96 9.36
C LYS A 47 -0.35 -2.31 9.33
N GLY A 48 0.47 -1.36 9.75
CA GLY A 48 1.91 -1.56 9.82
C GLY A 48 2.62 -0.46 10.60
N VAL A 49 3.93 -0.62 10.66
CA VAL A 49 4.84 0.34 11.28
C VAL A 49 5.91 0.72 10.26
N SER A 50 6.22 2.01 10.18
CA SER A 50 7.32 2.51 9.34
C SER A 50 8.62 2.56 10.13
N ARG A 51 9.71 2.01 9.56
CA ARG A 51 11.03 1.92 10.17
C ARG A 51 12.12 2.30 9.16
N ASP A 52 13.26 2.71 9.68
CA ASP A 52 14.49 2.82 8.92
C ASP A 52 15.08 1.41 8.66
N ASP A 53 15.39 1.10 7.41
CA ASP A 53 15.89 -0.23 6.98
C ASP A 53 17.26 -0.59 7.57
N LYS A 54 18.07 0.39 7.96
CA LYS A 54 19.42 0.16 8.46
C LYS A 54 19.50 0.12 9.97
N THR A 55 18.73 1.00 10.62
CA THR A 55 18.80 1.19 12.06
C THR A 55 17.63 0.57 12.82
N GLU A 56 16.59 0.12 12.11
CA GLU A 56 15.31 -0.39 12.65
C GLU A 56 14.56 0.64 13.53
N VAL A 57 15.01 1.89 13.53
CA VAL A 57 14.37 2.96 14.29
C VAL A 57 13.02 3.29 13.66
N ILE A 58 12.02 3.53 14.52
CA ILE A 58 10.69 3.95 14.10
C ILE A 58 10.77 5.32 13.45
N LEU A 59 10.13 5.46 12.28
CA LEU A 59 10.07 6.71 11.53
C LEU A 59 8.73 7.40 11.74
N THR A 60 8.81 8.67 12.15
CA THR A 60 7.67 9.59 12.23
C THR A 60 7.60 10.46 10.98
N GLY A 61 6.41 10.95 10.65
CA GLY A 61 6.22 11.87 9.50
C GLY A 61 6.27 11.17 8.14
N VAL A 62 6.22 9.84 8.10
CA VAL A 62 6.13 9.10 6.84
C VAL A 62 4.74 9.27 6.26
N THR A 63 4.65 9.75 5.03
CA THR A 63 3.40 9.80 4.27
C THR A 63 3.13 8.40 3.71
N ILE A 64 2.02 7.80 4.12
CA ILE A 64 1.59 6.48 3.68
C ILE A 64 0.36 6.64 2.81
N LYS A 65 0.41 6.10 1.59
CA LYS A 65 -0.71 6.12 0.64
C LYS A 65 -1.25 4.71 0.44
N LEU A 66 -2.56 4.58 0.49
CA LEU A 66 -3.28 3.38 0.07
C LEU A 66 -3.77 3.58 -1.35
N ILE A 67 -3.39 2.69 -2.25
CA ILE A 67 -3.69 2.73 -3.68
C ILE A 67 -4.46 1.47 -4.06
N ASP A 68 -5.55 1.62 -4.81
CA ASP A 68 -6.33 0.48 -5.31
C ASP A 68 -5.69 -0.17 -6.56
N GLU A 69 -6.30 -1.24 -7.04
CA GLU A 69 -5.87 -1.98 -8.23
C GLU A 69 -5.91 -1.16 -9.53
N THR A 70 -6.62 -0.02 -9.55
CA THR A 70 -6.68 0.90 -10.70
C THR A 70 -5.58 1.95 -10.67
N GLY A 71 -4.78 2.01 -9.59
CA GLY A 71 -3.75 3.02 -9.36
C GLY A 71 -4.28 4.31 -8.74
N LYS A 72 -5.53 4.32 -8.26
CA LYS A 72 -6.12 5.48 -7.58
C LYS A 72 -5.76 5.49 -6.11
N ILE A 73 -5.33 6.64 -5.59
CA ILE A 73 -5.12 6.85 -4.16
C ILE A 73 -6.50 6.89 -3.48
N ILE A 74 -6.74 5.95 -2.55
CA ILE A 74 -7.97 5.84 -1.77
C ILE A 74 -7.86 6.68 -0.51
N GLU A 75 -6.71 6.58 0.17
CA GLU A 75 -6.48 7.24 1.46
C GLU A 75 -5.00 7.58 1.62
N GLU A 76 -4.72 8.61 2.42
CA GLU A 76 -3.37 9.04 2.77
C GLU A 76 -3.32 9.38 4.25
N VAL A 77 -2.30 8.90 4.95
CA VAL A 77 -2.04 9.18 6.36
C VAL A 77 -0.58 9.54 6.58
N ILE A 78 -0.30 10.31 7.64
CA ILE A 78 1.06 10.64 8.06
C ILE A 78 1.32 9.97 9.40
N THR A 79 2.39 9.17 9.50
CA THR A 79 2.72 8.45 10.72
C THR A 79 3.14 9.41 11.84
N LYS A 80 2.72 9.06 13.06
CA LYS A 80 3.05 9.79 14.29
C LYS A 80 4.32 9.19 14.94
N GLU A 81 4.59 9.55 16.19
CA GLU A 81 5.78 9.14 16.94
C GLU A 81 5.95 7.62 17.07
N ASP A 82 4.86 6.86 17.03
CA ASP A 82 4.87 5.41 17.07
C ASP A 82 5.05 4.74 15.69
N GLY A 83 5.14 5.53 14.63
CA GLY A 83 5.32 5.09 13.24
C GLY A 83 4.19 4.26 12.67
N LYS A 84 3.06 4.14 13.41
CA LYS A 84 1.96 3.27 13.02
C LYS A 84 1.01 3.91 12.03
N TYR A 85 0.41 3.05 11.23
CA TYR A 85 -0.69 3.40 10.34
C TYR A 85 -1.68 2.24 10.21
N SER A 86 -2.92 2.54 9.84
CA SER A 86 -3.93 1.55 9.50
C SER A 86 -4.93 2.10 8.50
N PHE A 87 -5.50 1.19 7.69
CA PHE A 87 -6.54 1.47 6.70
C PHE A 87 -7.61 0.40 6.80
N GLU A 88 -8.88 0.81 6.74
CA GLU A 88 -9.99 -0.11 6.53
C GLU A 88 -10.15 -0.36 5.03
N VAL A 89 -10.23 -1.62 4.62
CA VAL A 89 -10.26 -2.02 3.22
C VAL A 89 -11.33 -3.07 2.97
N ASP A 90 -11.78 -3.19 1.72
CA ASP A 90 -12.69 -4.24 1.31
C ASP A 90 -11.96 -5.59 1.19
N CYS A 91 -12.72 -6.67 1.36
CA CYS A 91 -12.25 -8.02 1.10
C CYS A 91 -12.08 -8.28 -0.41
N ASN A 92 -11.26 -9.30 -0.73
CA ASN A 92 -11.04 -9.82 -2.09
C ASN A 92 -10.61 -8.74 -3.10
N LYS A 93 -9.74 -7.83 -2.65
CA LYS A 93 -9.13 -6.78 -3.49
C LYS A 93 -7.63 -6.71 -3.26
N THR A 94 -6.93 -6.16 -4.24
CA THR A 94 -5.48 -5.90 -4.12
C THR A 94 -5.24 -4.42 -3.91
N TYR A 95 -4.42 -4.12 -2.91
CA TYR A 95 -4.03 -2.77 -2.55
C TYR A 95 -2.51 -2.64 -2.60
N THR A 96 -2.03 -1.47 -2.98
CA THR A 96 -0.62 -1.11 -2.86
C THR A 96 -0.47 -0.02 -1.82
N ILE A 97 0.41 -0.26 -0.85
CA ILE A 97 0.78 0.71 0.17
C ILE A 97 2.11 1.31 -0.23
N VAL A 98 2.15 2.63 -0.31
CA VAL A 98 3.35 3.39 -0.67
C VAL A 98 3.75 4.25 0.51
N GLY A 99 5.01 4.14 0.94
CA GLY A 99 5.60 4.95 2.00
C GLY A 99 6.61 5.95 1.43
N TYR A 100 6.46 7.22 1.78
CA TYR A 100 7.34 8.31 1.39
C TYR A 100 7.80 9.11 2.61
N LEU A 101 9.09 9.36 2.70
CA LEU A 101 9.69 10.30 3.64
C LEU A 101 10.85 11.02 2.95
N THR A 102 11.06 12.30 3.30
CA THR A 102 12.21 13.07 2.79
C THR A 102 13.52 12.36 3.18
N ASP A 103 14.47 12.30 2.24
CA ASP A 103 15.79 11.64 2.38
C ASP A 103 15.74 10.11 2.48
N TYR A 104 14.60 9.52 2.15
CA TYR A 104 14.43 8.07 1.98
C TYR A 104 13.97 7.72 0.58
N LYS A 105 14.30 6.53 0.11
CA LYS A 105 13.70 5.95 -1.10
C LYS A 105 12.23 5.64 -0.84
N GLU A 106 11.39 5.93 -1.82
CA GLU A 106 10.00 5.49 -1.81
C GLU A 106 9.95 3.96 -1.77
N VAL A 107 9.11 3.41 -0.91
CA VAL A 107 8.91 1.97 -0.80
C VAL A 107 7.45 1.64 -1.03
N GLN A 108 7.20 0.47 -1.61
CA GLN A 108 5.85 0.00 -1.85
C GLN A 108 5.69 -1.47 -1.46
N LYS A 109 4.49 -1.83 -1.02
CA LYS A 109 4.11 -3.19 -0.64
C LYS A 109 2.70 -3.49 -1.12
N SER A 110 2.53 -4.57 -1.87
CA SER A 110 1.21 -5.05 -2.30
C SER A 110 0.63 -6.03 -1.28
N ILE A 111 -0.66 -5.87 -0.99
CA ILE A 111 -1.46 -6.75 -0.13
C ILE A 111 -2.72 -7.14 -0.88
N THR A 112 -2.99 -8.43 -0.97
CA THR A 112 -4.26 -8.95 -1.47
C THR A 112 -5.08 -9.45 -0.29
N THR A 113 -6.25 -8.88 -0.09
CA THR A 113 -7.21 -9.29 0.93
C THR A 113 -7.97 -10.53 0.45
N ASP A 114 -8.34 -11.39 1.36
CA ASP A 114 -9.19 -12.57 1.11
C ASP A 114 -10.66 -12.30 1.47
N PHE A 115 -11.45 -13.35 1.72
CA PHE A 115 -12.88 -13.26 2.09
C PHE A 115 -13.11 -13.30 3.61
N ASP A 116 -12.06 -13.32 4.44
CA ASP A 116 -12.19 -13.37 5.89
C ASP A 116 -12.53 -11.99 6.45
N ASN A 117 -13.76 -11.80 6.93
CA ASN A 117 -14.17 -10.54 7.52
C ASN A 117 -13.36 -10.21 8.79
N GLU A 118 -13.07 -8.92 8.99
CA GLU A 118 -12.31 -8.39 10.15
C GLU A 118 -10.86 -8.88 10.26
N LYS A 119 -10.33 -9.53 9.24
CA LYS A 119 -8.93 -9.95 9.21
C LYS A 119 -7.99 -8.74 9.21
N VAL A 120 -6.88 -8.91 9.94
CA VAL A 120 -5.81 -7.92 10.01
C VAL A 120 -4.62 -8.37 9.14
N ASN A 121 -4.24 -7.55 8.19
CA ASN A 121 -3.09 -7.75 7.30
C ASN A 121 -1.93 -6.85 7.74
N ILE A 122 -0.77 -7.42 7.99
CA ILE A 122 0.41 -6.67 8.43
C ILE A 122 1.26 -6.24 7.24
N ALA A 123 1.51 -4.95 7.15
CA ALA A 123 2.24 -4.32 6.07
C ALA A 123 3.32 -3.35 6.60
N ASP A 124 4.24 -3.84 7.42
CA ASP A 124 5.38 -3.02 7.86
C ASP A 124 6.20 -2.53 6.68
N LEU A 125 6.66 -1.28 6.73
CA LEU A 125 7.48 -0.62 5.72
C LEU A 125 8.85 -0.30 6.29
N SER A 126 9.90 -0.82 5.63
CA SER A 126 11.29 -0.48 5.90
C SER A 126 11.78 0.49 4.84
N LEU A 127 11.98 1.75 5.21
CA LEU A 127 12.41 2.79 4.30
C LEU A 127 13.93 2.85 4.24
N ILE A 128 14.49 2.87 3.02
CA ILE A 128 15.94 2.89 2.80
C ILE A 128 16.42 4.35 2.82
N PRO A 129 17.30 4.74 3.77
CA PRO A 129 17.81 6.10 3.81
C PRO A 129 18.66 6.41 2.58
N LEU A 130 18.52 7.61 2.01
CA LEU A 130 19.35 8.12 0.93
C LEU A 130 20.65 8.76 1.47
N ILE A 131 20.67 9.17 2.74
CA ILE A 131 21.82 9.76 3.39
C ILE A 131 22.16 8.91 4.62
N LEU A 132 23.38 8.38 4.66
CA LEU A 132 23.92 7.62 5.78
C LEU A 132 25.35 8.08 6.03
N ASP A 133 25.71 8.39 7.28
CA ASP A 133 27.06 8.82 7.69
C ASP A 133 27.66 9.95 6.80
N ASN A 134 26.84 10.95 6.44
CA ASN A 134 27.20 12.02 5.52
C ASN A 134 27.52 11.58 4.08
N GLN A 135 27.08 10.41 3.68
CA GLN A 135 27.19 9.90 2.31
C GLN A 135 25.81 9.71 1.72
N ILE A 136 25.67 10.04 0.43
CA ILE A 136 24.45 9.69 -0.32
C ILE A 136 24.55 8.23 -0.71
N VAL A 137 23.58 7.43 -0.28
CA VAL A 137 23.55 5.98 -0.54
C VAL A 137 22.90 5.72 -1.89
N ILE A 138 23.67 5.13 -2.80
CA ILE A 138 23.20 4.67 -4.10
C ILE A 138 23.60 3.21 -4.32
N ASN A 139 22.88 2.50 -5.17
CA ASN A 139 23.34 1.20 -5.63
C ASN A 139 24.57 1.37 -6.56
N PRO A 140 25.44 0.36 -6.65
CA PRO A 140 26.58 0.42 -7.56
C PRO A 140 26.15 0.73 -9.00
N ILE A 141 26.83 1.70 -9.62
CA ILE A 141 26.62 2.06 -11.01
C ILE A 141 27.60 1.25 -11.87
N PHE A 142 27.05 0.48 -12.80
CA PHE A 142 27.85 -0.31 -13.73
C PHE A 142 27.83 0.31 -15.13
N PHE A 143 28.95 0.18 -15.83
CA PHE A 143 29.08 0.53 -17.24
C PHE A 143 29.19 -0.73 -18.09
N ASP A 144 28.77 -0.65 -19.34
CA ASP A 144 29.04 -1.71 -20.30
C ASP A 144 30.55 -1.80 -20.58
N PHE A 145 30.97 -2.99 -20.99
CA PHE A 145 32.39 -3.20 -21.32
C PHE A 145 32.87 -2.22 -22.38
N ASP A 146 33.98 -1.55 -22.08
CA ASP A 146 34.62 -0.55 -22.94
C ASP A 146 33.70 0.63 -23.32
N LYS A 147 32.74 1.01 -22.44
CA LYS A 147 31.84 2.15 -22.64
C LYS A 147 31.82 3.07 -21.42
N SER A 148 31.63 4.37 -21.71
CA SER A 148 31.42 5.42 -20.71
C SER A 148 29.98 5.93 -20.67
N THR A 149 29.07 5.31 -21.46
CA THR A 149 27.66 5.72 -21.53
C THR A 149 26.94 5.27 -20.28
N ILE A 150 26.20 6.19 -19.64
CA ILE A 150 25.37 5.89 -18.48
C ILE A 150 24.21 5.00 -18.92
N ARG A 151 24.06 3.84 -18.27
CA ARG A 151 22.97 2.89 -18.51
C ARG A 151 21.68 3.41 -17.89
N THR A 152 20.54 2.91 -18.36
CA THR A 152 19.22 3.31 -17.87
C THR A 152 19.03 2.97 -16.37
N ASP A 153 19.53 1.82 -15.91
CA ASP A 153 19.52 1.44 -14.50
C ASP A 153 20.33 2.40 -13.63
N ALA A 154 21.48 2.87 -14.13
CA ALA A 154 22.31 3.88 -13.45
C ALA A 154 21.62 5.25 -13.38
N GLN A 155 20.80 5.62 -14.37
CA GLN A 155 20.09 6.90 -14.36
C GLN A 155 19.15 7.03 -13.15
N TYR A 156 18.42 5.98 -12.79
CA TYR A 156 17.54 5.99 -11.62
C TYR A 156 18.31 6.22 -10.31
N GLU A 157 19.49 5.63 -10.16
CA GLU A 157 20.31 5.85 -8.98
C GLU A 157 20.89 7.28 -8.94
N LEU A 158 21.24 7.84 -10.09
CA LEU A 158 21.70 9.23 -10.17
C LEU A 158 20.58 10.24 -9.90
N GLU A 159 19.34 9.93 -10.24
CA GLU A 159 18.18 10.76 -9.89
C GLU A 159 18.01 10.89 -8.37
N ASN A 160 18.28 9.84 -7.60
CA ASN A 160 18.27 9.92 -6.12
C ASN A 160 19.28 10.98 -5.62
N ILE A 161 20.48 11.07 -6.21
CA ILE A 161 21.47 12.10 -5.87
C ILE A 161 20.93 13.50 -6.19
N VAL A 162 20.34 13.66 -7.38
CA VAL A 162 19.75 14.94 -7.81
C VAL A 162 18.63 15.37 -6.86
N ASP A 163 17.79 14.45 -6.44
CA ASP A 163 16.70 14.75 -5.52
C ASP A 163 17.18 15.16 -4.13
N VAL A 164 18.22 14.49 -3.61
CA VAL A 164 18.86 14.90 -2.36
C VAL A 164 19.44 16.31 -2.50
N LEU A 165 20.18 16.58 -3.58
CA LEU A 165 20.79 17.91 -3.81
C LEU A 165 19.74 19.03 -3.99
N ARG A 166 18.60 18.73 -4.62
CA ARG A 166 17.48 19.68 -4.74
C ARG A 166 16.88 20.05 -3.38
N LYS A 167 16.76 19.06 -2.48
CA LYS A 167 16.24 19.24 -1.14
C LYS A 167 17.27 19.92 -0.21
N HIS A 168 18.55 19.72 -0.47
CA HIS A 168 19.66 20.27 0.31
C HIS A 168 20.58 21.18 -0.54
N PRO A 169 20.12 22.36 -0.98
CA PRO A 169 20.85 23.19 -1.97
C PRO A 169 22.19 23.75 -1.48
N LYS A 170 22.50 23.63 -0.18
CA LYS A 170 23.82 24.00 0.38
C LYS A 170 24.77 22.81 0.53
N MET A 171 24.31 21.61 0.18
CA MET A 171 25.14 20.40 0.27
C MET A 171 26.21 20.42 -0.82
N VAL A 172 27.44 20.11 -0.44
CA VAL A 172 28.55 19.90 -1.36
C VAL A 172 28.91 18.43 -1.32
N ILE A 173 28.89 17.77 -2.46
CA ILE A 173 29.23 16.35 -2.57
C ILE A 173 30.58 16.16 -3.25
N ARG A 174 31.25 15.06 -2.92
CA ARG A 174 32.41 14.53 -3.63
C ARG A 174 31.99 13.21 -4.28
N ILE A 175 32.22 13.10 -5.59
CA ILE A 175 31.96 11.85 -6.33
C ILE A 175 33.31 11.15 -6.52
N GLU A 176 33.36 9.88 -6.12
CA GLU A 176 34.54 9.03 -6.31
C GLU A 176 34.14 7.84 -7.20
N SER A 177 34.99 7.52 -8.16
CA SER A 177 34.82 6.37 -9.04
C SER A 177 36.07 5.50 -8.95
N HIS A 178 35.88 4.21 -8.83
CA HIS A 178 36.98 3.24 -8.78
C HIS A 178 36.87 2.29 -9.95
N THR A 179 37.99 1.99 -10.58
CA THR A 179 38.09 0.96 -11.62
C THR A 179 38.97 -0.18 -11.10
N ASP A 180 38.76 -1.38 -11.64
CA ASP A 180 39.65 -2.49 -11.35
C ASP A 180 41.06 -2.16 -11.82
N SER A 181 42.02 -2.46 -10.97
CA SER A 181 43.43 -2.46 -11.38
C SER A 181 43.66 -3.67 -12.27
N ARG A 182 43.98 -3.46 -13.52
CA ARG A 182 44.50 -4.49 -14.41
C ARG A 182 46.00 -4.71 -14.20
#